data_404c9f3d876a0fa82aa8a9209c143bc5
#
_entry.id   404c9f3d876a0fa82aa8a9209c143bc5
#
_cell.length_a   1.000
_cell.length_b   1.000
_cell.length_c   1.000
_cell.angle_alpha   90.00
_cell.angle_beta   90.00
_cell.angle_gamma   90.00
#
_symmetry.space_group_name_H-M   'P 1'
#
loop_
_entity.id
_entity.type
_entity.pdbx_description
1 polymer ?
#
loop_
_entity_poly.entity_id
_entity_poly.type
_entity_poly.pdbx_seq_one_letter_code
_entity_poly.pdbx_strand_id
1 'polypeptide(L)'
;NWRFVKANVNEYRDIAEIMLGKKFDYVFHYAALVGVQRTQEYPVKVLKDIEGFKHVLNLCKSTGVKRVFFSSSSEVYGEPVELPQHEETTPLNSKVPYAVVKNIGEAFLRSYQQEFGLDYTIFRFFNTYGPKQSDDFVMSKFLYKALKGEDITIYGDGSQTRTFCFCDD
;
A
#
# COMPACT_ATOMS: atom_id res chain seq x y z
N ASN A 1 3.88 -13.82 20.86
CA ASN A 1 3.01 -14.85 20.26
C ASN A 1 2.26 -14.24 19.07
N TRP A 2 2.39 -14.82 17.90
CA TRP A 2 1.64 -14.44 16.70
C TRP A 2 0.76 -15.61 16.23
N ARG A 3 -0.32 -15.28 15.52
CA ARG A 3 -1.21 -16.26 14.90
C ARG A 3 -1.48 -15.82 13.46
N PHE A 4 -1.31 -16.71 12.52
CA PHE A 4 -1.70 -16.50 11.13
C PHE A 4 -3.15 -16.96 10.93
N VAL A 5 -3.94 -16.11 10.26
CA VAL A 5 -5.29 -16.43 9.79
C VAL A 5 -5.38 -16.00 8.33
N LYS A 6 -5.76 -16.94 7.45
CA LYS A 6 -6.01 -16.63 6.03
C LYS A 6 -7.38 -15.99 5.91
N ALA A 7 -7.43 -14.74 5.45
CA ALA A 7 -8.66 -13.98 5.27
C ALA A 7 -8.53 -13.00 4.09
N ASN A 8 -9.65 -12.66 3.47
CA ASN A 8 -9.72 -11.63 2.44
C ASN A 8 -10.33 -10.36 3.05
N VAL A 9 -9.58 -9.27 3.09
CA VAL A 9 -10.04 -8.01 3.67
C VAL A 9 -11.24 -7.40 2.93
N ASN A 10 -11.41 -7.75 1.65
CA ASN A 10 -12.53 -7.31 0.83
C ASN A 10 -13.84 -8.08 1.13
N GLU A 11 -13.75 -9.15 1.96
CA GLU A 11 -14.90 -9.92 2.43
C GLU A 11 -15.13 -9.63 3.92
N TYR A 12 -16.19 -8.90 4.23
CA TYR A 12 -16.48 -8.48 5.61
C TYR A 12 -16.48 -9.65 6.61
N ARG A 13 -17.08 -10.77 6.25
CA ARG A 13 -17.20 -11.95 7.13
C ARG A 13 -15.84 -12.52 7.51
N ASP A 14 -14.87 -12.51 6.59
CA ASP A 14 -13.54 -13.07 6.82
C ASP A 14 -12.79 -12.34 7.92
N ILE A 15 -12.95 -11.01 8.01
CA ILE A 15 -12.21 -10.17 8.98
C ILE A 15 -13.04 -9.83 10.21
N ALA A 16 -14.36 -9.84 10.12
CA ALA A 16 -15.24 -9.46 11.20
C ALA A 16 -15.08 -10.41 12.41
N GLU A 17 -15.04 -11.73 12.18
CA GLU A 17 -14.85 -12.72 13.24
C GLU A 17 -13.52 -12.48 13.99
N ILE A 18 -12.46 -12.16 13.24
CA ILE A 18 -11.13 -11.91 13.81
C ILE A 18 -11.14 -10.64 14.65
N MET A 19 -11.67 -9.55 14.11
CA MET A 19 -11.62 -8.23 14.72
C MET A 19 -12.63 -8.08 15.88
N LEU A 20 -13.80 -8.69 15.78
CA LEU A 20 -14.80 -8.69 16.87
C LEU A 20 -14.44 -9.67 17.98
N GLY A 21 -13.80 -10.79 17.65
CA GLY A 21 -13.38 -11.82 18.60
C GLY A 21 -12.10 -11.49 19.36
N LYS A 22 -11.37 -10.47 18.97
CA LYS A 22 -10.11 -10.04 19.59
C LYS A 22 -10.09 -8.53 19.73
N LYS A 23 -9.49 -8.05 20.82
CA LYS A 23 -9.20 -6.62 21.00
C LYS A 23 -7.82 -6.33 20.43
N PHE A 24 -7.77 -5.49 19.41
CA PHE A 24 -6.52 -4.99 18.84
C PHE A 24 -6.37 -3.52 19.19
N ASP A 25 -5.19 -3.13 19.66
CA ASP A 25 -4.85 -1.72 19.89
C ASP A 25 -4.47 -1.03 18.59
N TYR A 26 -3.82 -1.75 17.69
CA TYR A 26 -3.29 -1.24 16.43
C TYR A 26 -3.64 -2.16 15.28
N VAL A 27 -3.90 -1.57 14.11
CA VAL A 27 -4.13 -2.30 12.86
C VAL A 27 -3.17 -1.78 11.80
N PHE A 28 -2.40 -2.68 11.20
CA PHE A 28 -1.53 -2.41 10.05
C PHE A 28 -2.23 -2.90 8.79
N HIS A 29 -2.89 -1.97 8.08
CA HIS A 29 -3.59 -2.30 6.85
C HIS A 29 -2.65 -2.19 5.65
N TYR A 30 -1.96 -3.28 5.36
CA TYR A 30 -1.00 -3.39 4.26
C TYR A 30 -1.51 -4.30 3.13
N ALA A 31 -2.67 -4.90 3.31
CA ALA A 31 -3.28 -5.76 2.30
C ALA A 31 -3.76 -4.93 1.11
N ALA A 32 -3.25 -5.26 -0.07
CA ALA A 32 -3.66 -4.65 -1.34
C ALA A 32 -3.22 -5.53 -2.50
N LEU A 33 -3.84 -5.33 -3.66
CA LEU A 33 -3.31 -5.86 -4.92
C LEU A 33 -2.14 -4.97 -5.36
N VAL A 34 -0.93 -5.54 -5.39
CA VAL A 34 0.31 -4.84 -5.72
C VAL A 34 1.06 -5.48 -6.88
N GLY A 35 2.04 -4.76 -7.44
CA GLY A 35 2.84 -5.16 -8.59
C GLY A 35 2.37 -4.47 -9.86
N VAL A 36 3.29 -3.76 -10.54
CA VAL A 36 2.99 -2.88 -11.70
C VAL A 36 2.23 -3.64 -12.77
N GLN A 37 2.76 -4.78 -13.23
CA GLN A 37 2.11 -5.57 -14.27
C GLN A 37 0.72 -6.03 -13.83
N ARG A 38 0.59 -6.60 -12.63
CA ARG A 38 -0.68 -7.13 -12.11
C ARG A 38 -1.75 -6.07 -11.94
N THR A 39 -1.38 -4.88 -11.48
CA THR A 39 -2.33 -3.76 -11.31
C THR A 39 -2.78 -3.18 -12.63
N GLN A 40 -1.95 -3.23 -13.67
CA GLN A 40 -2.31 -2.82 -15.04
C GLN A 40 -3.20 -3.86 -15.74
N GLU A 41 -2.93 -5.14 -15.57
CA GLU A 41 -3.73 -6.22 -16.15
C GLU A 41 -5.13 -6.34 -15.52
N TYR A 42 -5.24 -6.06 -14.22
CA TYR A 42 -6.49 -6.26 -13.47
C TYR A 42 -6.97 -5.00 -12.73
N PRO A 43 -7.17 -3.85 -13.42
CA PRO A 43 -7.52 -2.59 -12.77
C PRO A 43 -8.84 -2.66 -11.99
N VAL A 44 -9.82 -3.43 -12.44
CA VAL A 44 -11.10 -3.61 -11.72
C VAL A 44 -10.89 -4.37 -10.40
N LYS A 45 -9.95 -5.32 -10.35
CA LYS A 45 -9.60 -6.01 -9.09
C LYS A 45 -8.94 -5.06 -8.09
N VAL A 46 -8.12 -4.13 -8.58
CA VAL A 46 -7.51 -3.08 -7.75
C VAL A 46 -8.58 -2.22 -7.10
N LEU A 47 -9.61 -1.82 -7.85
CA LEU A 47 -10.72 -1.01 -7.33
C LEU A 47 -11.52 -1.72 -6.23
N LYS A 48 -11.54 -3.06 -6.19
CA LYS A 48 -12.21 -3.79 -5.12
C LYS A 48 -11.55 -3.60 -3.75
N ASP A 49 -10.29 -3.20 -3.69
CA ASP A 49 -9.61 -2.95 -2.42
C ASP A 49 -10.24 -1.79 -1.62
N ILE A 50 -11.08 -0.97 -2.26
CA ILE A 50 -11.90 0.07 -1.59
C ILE A 50 -12.84 -0.57 -0.55
N GLU A 51 -13.40 -1.74 -0.82
CA GLU A 51 -14.26 -2.44 0.15
C GLU A 51 -13.46 -2.84 1.41
N GLY A 52 -12.21 -3.28 1.22
CA GLY A 52 -11.32 -3.58 2.33
C GLY A 52 -11.11 -2.40 3.27
N PHE A 53 -10.94 -1.17 2.76
CA PHE A 53 -10.85 0.03 3.62
C PHE A 53 -12.13 0.23 4.44
N LYS A 54 -13.28 0.15 3.79
CA LYS A 54 -14.58 0.33 4.47
C LYS A 54 -14.77 -0.70 5.59
N HIS A 55 -14.47 -1.96 5.32
CA HIS A 55 -14.61 -3.03 6.29
C HIS A 55 -13.66 -2.85 7.48
N VAL A 56 -12.36 -2.65 7.20
CA VAL A 56 -11.34 -2.49 8.24
C VAL A 56 -11.63 -1.28 9.13
N LEU A 57 -11.92 -0.12 8.54
CA LEU A 57 -12.15 1.11 9.31
C LEU A 57 -13.43 1.06 10.14
N ASN A 58 -14.52 0.48 9.60
CA ASN A 58 -15.74 0.25 10.38
C ASN A 58 -15.49 -0.67 11.58
N LEU A 59 -14.74 -1.75 11.38
CA LEU A 59 -14.39 -2.66 12.47
C LEU A 59 -13.46 -2.00 13.47
N CYS A 60 -12.45 -1.25 13.03
CA CYS A 60 -11.55 -0.50 13.92
C CYS A 60 -12.32 0.47 14.81
N LYS A 61 -13.23 1.27 14.23
CA LYS A 61 -14.11 2.17 14.97
C LYS A 61 -14.95 1.41 16.02
N SER A 62 -15.56 0.28 15.62
CA SER A 62 -16.50 -0.46 16.46
C SER A 62 -15.83 -1.28 17.57
N THR A 63 -14.55 -1.62 17.42
CA THR A 63 -13.79 -2.46 18.36
C THR A 63 -12.83 -1.67 19.25
N GLY A 64 -12.75 -0.34 19.07
CA GLY A 64 -11.91 0.53 19.90
C GLY A 64 -10.42 0.46 19.56
N VAL A 65 -10.07 0.20 18.30
CA VAL A 65 -8.70 0.31 17.81
C VAL A 65 -8.19 1.73 18.03
N LYS A 66 -7.00 1.87 18.59
CA LYS A 66 -6.40 3.18 18.92
C LYS A 66 -5.83 3.87 17.67
N ARG A 67 -5.20 3.11 16.76
CA ARG A 67 -4.58 3.67 15.57
C ARG A 67 -4.53 2.67 14.42
N VAL A 68 -4.75 3.18 13.21
CA VAL A 68 -4.57 2.44 11.97
C VAL A 68 -3.32 2.93 11.24
N PHE A 69 -2.43 2.00 10.90
CA PHE A 69 -1.26 2.25 10.05
C PHE A 69 -1.57 1.78 8.64
N PHE A 70 -1.39 2.66 7.67
CA PHE A 70 -1.80 2.41 6.29
C PHE A 70 -0.62 2.51 5.32
N SER A 71 -0.44 1.48 4.50
CA SER A 71 0.47 1.52 3.37
C SER A 71 -0.16 2.23 2.19
N SER A 72 0.06 3.53 2.09
CA SER A 72 -0.13 4.27 0.85
C SER A 72 1.08 4.06 -0.07
N SER A 73 1.25 4.89 -1.07
CA SER A 73 2.30 4.75 -2.06
C SER A 73 2.73 6.12 -2.57
N SER A 74 3.99 6.27 -2.96
CA SER A 74 4.47 7.43 -3.71
C SER A 74 3.77 7.62 -5.06
N GLU A 75 3.17 6.56 -5.60
CA GLU A 75 2.37 6.62 -6.84
C GLU A 75 1.17 7.58 -6.74
N VAL A 76 0.70 7.93 -5.52
CA VAL A 76 -0.40 8.90 -5.34
C VAL A 76 -0.05 10.29 -5.86
N TYR A 77 1.23 10.66 -5.87
CA TYR A 77 1.70 11.94 -6.39
C TYR A 77 1.59 12.04 -7.93
N GLY A 78 1.68 10.90 -8.64
CA GLY A 78 1.73 10.90 -10.10
C GLY A 78 3.05 11.46 -10.63
N GLU A 79 2.98 12.16 -11.77
CA GLU A 79 4.15 12.84 -12.33
C GLU A 79 4.60 13.95 -11.38
N PRO A 80 5.89 14.01 -11.04
CA PRO A 80 6.42 15.01 -10.12
C PRO A 80 6.21 16.43 -10.62
N VAL A 81 5.58 17.27 -9.79
CA VAL A 81 5.46 18.71 -10.05
C VAL A 81 6.52 19.52 -9.28
N GLU A 82 7.14 18.90 -8.28
CA GLU A 82 8.23 19.43 -7.47
C GLU A 82 9.12 18.30 -6.96
N LEU A 83 10.38 18.61 -6.69
CA LEU A 83 11.35 17.69 -6.08
C LEU A 83 12.17 18.46 -5.02
N PRO A 84 12.31 17.91 -3.80
CA PRO A 84 11.68 16.70 -3.29
C PRO A 84 10.17 16.83 -3.17
N GLN A 85 9.44 15.72 -3.24
CA GLN A 85 8.01 15.67 -2.96
C GLN A 85 7.77 15.85 -1.45
N HIS A 86 6.70 16.55 -1.08
CA HIS A 86 6.35 16.84 0.30
C HIS A 86 4.97 16.30 0.65
N GLU A 87 4.83 15.72 1.85
CA GLU A 87 3.62 14.99 2.26
C GLU A 87 2.36 15.87 2.33
N GLU A 88 2.51 17.15 2.64
CA GLU A 88 1.38 18.05 2.85
C GLU A 88 1.08 18.93 1.64
N THR A 89 2.12 19.33 0.89
CA THR A 89 1.98 20.36 -0.15
C THR A 89 1.99 19.82 -1.57
N THR A 90 2.68 18.68 -1.83
CA THR A 90 2.71 18.10 -3.17
C THR A 90 1.34 17.53 -3.54
N PRO A 91 0.74 17.95 -4.67
CA PRO A 91 -0.56 17.47 -5.11
C PRO A 91 -0.59 15.96 -5.37
N LEU A 92 -1.74 15.33 -5.09
CA LEU A 92 -1.99 13.91 -5.38
C LEU A 92 -2.66 13.79 -6.75
N ASN A 93 -1.86 13.78 -7.81
CA ASN A 93 -2.32 13.94 -9.20
C ASN A 93 -2.42 12.64 -10.01
N SER A 94 -2.11 11.49 -9.40
CA SER A 94 -2.12 10.23 -10.16
C SER A 94 -3.51 9.83 -10.62
N LYS A 95 -3.58 9.37 -11.87
CA LYS A 95 -4.81 8.82 -12.50
C LYS A 95 -4.76 7.29 -12.60
N VAL A 96 -3.67 6.67 -12.18
CA VAL A 96 -3.51 5.21 -12.21
C VAL A 96 -4.44 4.59 -11.17
N PRO A 97 -5.26 3.57 -11.52
CA PRO A 97 -6.25 2.98 -10.60
C PRO A 97 -5.68 2.58 -9.23
N TYR A 98 -4.49 1.99 -9.19
CA TYR A 98 -3.81 1.66 -7.94
C TYR A 98 -3.58 2.87 -7.04
N ALA A 99 -3.03 3.94 -7.60
CA ALA A 99 -2.76 5.16 -6.85
C ALA A 99 -4.05 5.88 -6.42
N VAL A 100 -5.08 5.86 -7.27
CA VAL A 100 -6.40 6.39 -6.93
C VAL A 100 -7.00 5.65 -5.74
N VAL A 101 -6.92 4.32 -5.72
CA VAL A 101 -7.37 3.49 -4.58
C VAL A 101 -6.61 3.83 -3.30
N LYS A 102 -5.28 4.01 -3.39
CA LYS A 102 -4.47 4.44 -2.24
C LYS A 102 -4.88 5.84 -1.74
N ASN A 103 -5.11 6.78 -2.64
CA ASN A 103 -5.60 8.12 -2.28
C ASN A 103 -7.00 8.08 -1.65
N ILE A 104 -7.89 7.24 -2.15
CA ILE A 104 -9.20 6.99 -1.52
C ILE A 104 -9.01 6.45 -0.08
N GLY A 105 -8.09 5.52 0.14
CA GLY A 105 -7.75 5.01 1.47
C GLY A 105 -7.29 6.12 2.42
N GLU A 106 -6.44 7.04 1.95
CA GLU A 106 -6.05 8.22 2.71
C GLU A 106 -7.23 9.13 3.05
N ALA A 107 -8.14 9.35 2.09
CA ALA A 107 -9.35 10.15 2.32
C ALA A 107 -10.27 9.50 3.37
N PHE A 108 -10.46 8.17 3.32
CA PHE A 108 -11.20 7.44 4.34
C PHE A 108 -10.60 7.63 5.74
N LEU A 109 -9.28 7.51 5.88
CA LEU A 109 -8.61 7.68 7.18
C LEU A 109 -8.82 9.09 7.75
N ARG A 110 -8.64 10.12 6.94
CA ARG A 110 -8.89 11.51 7.36
C ARG A 110 -10.34 11.71 7.79
N SER A 111 -11.30 11.16 7.04
CA SER A 111 -12.73 11.25 7.36
C SER A 111 -13.07 10.51 8.65
N TYR A 112 -12.52 9.31 8.86
CA TYR A 112 -12.75 8.56 10.09
C TYR A 112 -12.11 9.20 11.33
N GLN A 113 -10.98 9.87 11.18
CA GLN A 113 -10.41 10.66 12.26
C GLN A 113 -11.31 11.86 12.60
N GLN A 114 -11.74 12.60 11.57
CA GLN A 114 -12.57 13.79 11.75
C GLN A 114 -13.93 13.45 12.40
N GLU A 115 -14.56 12.37 11.95
CA GLU A 115 -15.93 12.03 12.37
C GLU A 115 -15.98 11.17 13.65
N PHE A 116 -15.00 10.29 13.84
CA PHE A 116 -15.01 9.30 14.90
C PHE A 116 -13.79 9.34 15.83
N GLY A 117 -12.82 10.20 15.58
CA GLY A 117 -11.60 10.28 16.37
C GLY A 117 -10.65 9.10 16.22
N LEU A 118 -10.77 8.30 15.14
CA LEU A 118 -9.90 7.16 14.88
C LEU A 118 -8.53 7.64 14.39
N ASP A 119 -7.49 7.50 15.22
CA ASP A 119 -6.14 7.88 14.87
C ASP A 119 -5.56 7.05 13.72
N TYR A 120 -4.73 7.67 12.91
CA TYR A 120 -4.06 7.00 11.81
C TYR A 120 -2.62 7.47 11.60
N THR A 121 -1.87 6.67 10.85
CA THR A 121 -0.57 7.03 10.26
C THR A 121 -0.55 6.50 8.83
N ILE A 122 -0.20 7.37 7.87
CA ILE A 122 -0.08 7.02 6.45
C ILE A 122 1.39 6.94 6.09
N PHE A 123 1.80 5.83 5.49
CA PHE A 123 3.13 5.67 4.89
C PHE A 123 3.00 5.68 3.37
N ARG A 124 3.51 6.70 2.71
CA ARG A 124 3.63 6.75 1.24
C ARG A 124 4.96 6.13 0.85
N PHE A 125 4.97 4.79 0.80
CA PHE A 125 6.18 4.05 0.46
C PHE A 125 6.66 4.36 -0.95
N PHE A 126 7.94 4.63 -1.08
CA PHE A 126 8.69 4.63 -2.33
C PHE A 126 9.17 3.21 -2.65
N ASN A 127 10.26 3.06 -3.42
CA ASN A 127 10.73 1.73 -3.81
C ASN A 127 11.47 1.07 -2.64
N THR A 128 10.75 0.41 -1.78
CA THR A 128 11.33 -0.38 -0.70
C THR A 128 11.81 -1.72 -1.24
N TYR A 129 12.99 -2.15 -0.85
CA TYR A 129 13.55 -3.44 -1.24
C TYR A 129 14.17 -4.17 -0.06
N GLY A 130 14.36 -5.49 -0.18
CA GLY A 130 14.97 -6.31 0.88
C GLY A 130 14.78 -7.80 0.66
N PRO A 131 15.26 -8.63 1.60
CA PRO A 131 15.12 -10.08 1.54
C PRO A 131 13.65 -10.52 1.37
N LYS A 132 13.44 -11.55 0.55
CA LYS A 132 12.13 -12.12 0.24
C LYS A 132 11.22 -11.22 -0.62
N GLN A 133 11.73 -10.11 -1.18
CA GLN A 133 10.97 -9.35 -2.16
C GLN A 133 10.68 -10.22 -3.38
N SER A 134 9.47 -10.10 -3.93
CA SER A 134 9.09 -10.78 -5.17
C SER A 134 10.01 -10.38 -6.33
N ASP A 135 10.27 -11.33 -7.22
CA ASP A 135 11.01 -11.13 -8.46
C ASP A 135 10.29 -10.29 -9.51
N ASP A 136 9.04 -9.90 -9.26
CA ASP A 136 8.31 -8.90 -10.06
C ASP A 136 8.90 -7.49 -9.94
N PHE A 137 9.63 -7.19 -8.85
CA PHE A 137 10.20 -5.87 -8.61
C PHE A 137 11.60 -5.71 -9.20
N VAL A 138 11.91 -4.47 -9.61
CA VAL A 138 13.12 -4.16 -10.40
C VAL A 138 14.41 -4.59 -9.71
N MET A 139 14.57 -4.35 -8.41
CA MET A 139 15.79 -4.72 -7.69
C MET A 139 15.99 -6.23 -7.68
N SER A 140 14.95 -6.99 -7.36
CA SER A 140 14.99 -8.46 -7.39
C SER A 140 15.26 -8.99 -8.79
N LYS A 141 14.58 -8.44 -9.81
CA LYS A 141 14.82 -8.81 -11.23
C LYS A 141 16.27 -8.62 -11.63
N PHE A 142 16.85 -7.46 -11.32
CA PHE A 142 18.21 -7.15 -11.71
C PHE A 142 19.22 -8.05 -10.98
N LEU A 143 19.03 -8.27 -9.69
CA LEU A 143 19.87 -9.17 -8.91
C LEU A 143 19.82 -10.61 -9.43
N TYR A 144 18.63 -11.16 -9.69
CA TYR A 144 18.51 -12.52 -10.22
C TYR A 144 19.14 -12.67 -11.60
N LYS A 145 18.94 -11.70 -12.49
CA LYS A 145 19.56 -11.72 -13.83
C LYS A 145 21.09 -11.63 -13.73
N ALA A 146 21.59 -10.72 -12.91
CA ALA A 146 23.04 -10.57 -12.70
C ALA A 146 23.66 -11.86 -12.13
N LEU A 147 23.02 -12.50 -11.12
CA LEU A 147 23.51 -13.75 -10.53
C LEU A 147 23.51 -14.92 -11.53
N LYS A 148 22.61 -14.92 -12.52
CA LYS A 148 22.52 -15.93 -13.56
C LYS A 148 23.42 -15.62 -14.77
N GLY A 149 24.05 -14.47 -14.82
CA GLY A 149 24.81 -14.02 -15.99
C GLY A 149 23.91 -13.66 -17.20
N GLU A 150 22.63 -13.33 -16.94
CA GLU A 150 21.67 -12.92 -17.96
C GLU A 150 21.70 -11.40 -18.16
N ASP A 151 21.36 -10.94 -19.35
CA ASP A 151 21.29 -9.52 -19.66
C ASP A 151 20.22 -8.79 -18.84
N ILE A 152 20.60 -7.64 -18.28
CA ILE A 152 19.68 -6.76 -17.58
C ILE A 152 18.95 -5.88 -18.60
N THR A 153 17.62 -5.92 -18.58
CA THR A 153 16.79 -5.12 -19.48
C THR A 153 16.63 -3.71 -18.94
N ILE A 154 17.09 -2.72 -19.69
CA ILE A 154 16.81 -1.31 -19.43
C ILE A 154 15.51 -0.92 -20.13
N TYR A 155 14.56 -0.35 -19.38
CA TYR A 155 13.31 0.14 -19.92
C TYR A 155 13.44 1.61 -20.32
N GLY A 156 12.94 1.95 -21.52
CA GLY A 156 13.09 3.29 -22.07
C GLY A 156 14.55 3.58 -22.44
N ASP A 157 15.00 4.79 -22.18
CA ASP A 157 16.38 5.27 -22.42
C ASP A 157 17.32 5.13 -21.21
N GLY A 158 16.81 4.62 -20.09
CA GLY A 158 17.58 4.46 -18.85
C GLY A 158 17.79 5.75 -18.05
N SER A 159 17.17 6.87 -18.45
CA SER A 159 17.28 8.16 -17.74
C SER A 159 16.45 8.24 -16.46
N GLN A 160 15.60 7.25 -16.20
CA GLN A 160 14.72 7.26 -15.03
C GLN A 160 15.52 7.19 -13.73
N THR A 161 15.24 8.11 -12.83
CA THR A 161 15.75 8.10 -11.46
C THR A 161 14.69 7.58 -10.48
N ARG A 162 15.13 6.86 -9.46
CA ARG A 162 14.27 6.33 -8.42
C ARG A 162 14.97 6.40 -7.06
N THR A 163 14.21 6.69 -6.03
CA THR A 163 14.69 6.56 -4.65
C THR A 163 14.41 5.14 -4.17
N PHE A 164 15.39 4.53 -3.53
CA PHE A 164 15.28 3.20 -2.94
C PHE A 164 15.56 3.28 -1.43
N CYS A 165 14.77 2.52 -0.66
CA CYS A 165 14.93 2.36 0.78
C CYS A 165 15.08 0.88 1.10
N PHE A 166 16.10 0.50 1.85
CA PHE A 166 16.23 -0.86 2.33
C PHE A 166 15.23 -1.11 3.46
N CYS A 167 14.74 -2.34 3.58
CA CYS A 167 13.65 -2.64 4.52
C CYS A 167 14.02 -2.52 6.00
N ASP A 168 15.31 -2.45 6.33
CA ASP A 168 15.78 -2.28 7.71
C ASP A 168 16.13 -0.81 8.05
N ASP A 169 16.04 0.12 7.05
CA ASP A 169 16.22 1.55 7.27
C ASP A 169 14.93 2.22 7.77
#